data_c7b672f8604992db5a80d6059b04715a
#
_entry.id   c7b672f8604992db5a80d6059b04715a
#
_cell.length_a   1.000
_cell.length_b   1.000
_cell.length_c   1.000
_cell.angle_alpha   90.00
_cell.angle_beta   90.00
_cell.angle_gamma   90.00
#
_symmetry.space_group_name_H-M   'P 1'
#
loop_
_entity.id
_entity.type
_entity.pdbx_description
1 polymer ?
#
loop_
_entity_poly.entity_id
_entity_poly.type
_entity_poly.pdbx_seq_one_letter_code
_entity_poly.pdbx_strand_id
1 'polypeptide(L)'
;MKIAFLLAGLLAAALAALALWRLADRRTDARTWAALAALPQPTGTFDPAMVADLPDPARRYFLYTIAPGTALRTTAVIEMGGEIGMGSKDAPAYRPMRARQILATPAGFVWELDAGLIGGSDGMTAANSWTRFRLGGLLPVVRVGSNADHFRSAFGRVVAEGTFWTPAAFLPGPGIAWEAVDADTARVTVAAMAS
;
A
#
# COMPACT_ATOMS: atom_id res chain seq x y z
N MET A 1 43.03 26.69 -4.28
CA MET A 1 42.51 25.98 -5.47
C MET A 1 42.36 24.47 -5.27
N LYS A 2 43.40 23.70 -4.91
CA LYS A 2 43.34 22.22 -4.77
C LYS A 2 42.27 21.74 -3.80
N ILE A 3 42.12 22.38 -2.61
CA ILE A 3 41.10 22.01 -1.61
C ILE A 3 39.68 22.23 -2.15
N ALA A 4 39.43 23.32 -2.88
CA ALA A 4 38.12 23.61 -3.47
C ALA A 4 37.71 22.55 -4.51
N PHE A 5 38.64 22.11 -5.35
CA PHE A 5 38.39 21.02 -6.31
C PHE A 5 38.13 19.69 -5.60
N LEU A 6 38.87 19.40 -4.53
CA LEU A 6 38.65 18.19 -3.74
C LEU A 6 37.25 18.19 -3.11
N LEU A 7 36.82 19.30 -2.49
CA LEU A 7 35.48 19.45 -1.87
C LEU A 7 34.38 19.36 -2.93
N ALA A 8 34.56 19.98 -4.10
CA ALA A 8 33.60 19.87 -5.21
C ALA A 8 33.50 18.43 -5.72
N GLY A 9 34.61 17.71 -5.82
CA GLY A 9 34.64 16.30 -6.21
C GLY A 9 33.92 15.40 -5.20
N LEU A 10 34.13 15.61 -3.89
CA LEU A 10 33.46 14.87 -2.84
C LEU A 10 31.95 15.14 -2.84
N LEU A 11 31.54 16.39 -3.02
CA LEU A 11 30.11 16.74 -3.12
C LEU A 11 29.47 16.07 -4.34
N ALA A 12 30.11 16.13 -5.50
CA ALA A 12 29.62 15.48 -6.71
C ALA A 12 29.46 13.97 -6.51
N ALA A 13 30.44 13.32 -5.88
CA ALA A 13 30.41 11.90 -5.59
C ALA A 13 29.25 11.55 -4.61
N ALA A 14 29.03 12.36 -3.58
CA ALA A 14 27.91 12.18 -2.64
C ALA A 14 26.55 12.33 -3.32
N LEU A 15 26.38 13.36 -4.16
CA LEU A 15 25.15 13.55 -4.94
C LEU A 15 24.90 12.39 -5.92
N ALA A 16 25.95 11.91 -6.59
CA ALA A 16 25.85 10.74 -7.47
C ALA A 16 25.44 9.49 -6.69
N ALA A 17 26.02 9.24 -5.52
CA ALA A 17 25.65 8.12 -4.66
C ALA A 17 24.16 8.19 -4.22
N LEU A 18 23.68 9.37 -3.81
CA LEU A 18 22.25 9.58 -3.46
C LEU A 18 21.33 9.36 -4.67
N ALA A 19 21.74 9.81 -5.86
CA ALA A 19 20.96 9.61 -7.09
C ALA A 19 20.90 8.12 -7.49
N LEU A 20 22.00 7.38 -7.38
CA LEU A 20 22.04 5.94 -7.63
C LEU A 20 21.17 5.18 -6.60
N TRP A 21 21.22 5.57 -5.34
CA TRP A 21 20.39 4.98 -4.31
C TRP A 21 18.89 5.22 -4.57
N ARG A 22 18.51 6.47 -4.93
CA ARG A 22 17.14 6.77 -5.37
C ARG A 22 16.73 5.91 -6.56
N LEU A 23 17.60 5.74 -7.55
CA LEU A 23 17.30 4.92 -8.73
C LEU A 23 17.08 3.45 -8.35
N ALA A 24 17.85 2.91 -7.43
CA ALA A 24 17.69 1.54 -6.93
C ALA A 24 16.33 1.37 -6.23
N ASP A 25 15.93 2.32 -5.36
CA ASP A 25 14.63 2.30 -4.71
C ASP A 25 13.49 2.34 -5.74
N ARG A 26 13.54 3.26 -6.70
CA ARG A 26 12.52 3.36 -7.77
C ARG A 26 12.41 2.09 -8.62
N ARG A 27 13.54 1.44 -8.90
CA ARG A 27 13.53 0.17 -9.62
C ARG A 27 12.88 -0.94 -8.80
N THR A 28 13.10 -0.94 -7.49
CA THR A 28 12.44 -1.88 -6.58
C THR A 28 10.93 -1.64 -6.57
N ASP A 29 10.51 -0.39 -6.40
CA ASP A 29 9.09 -0.01 -6.38
C ASP A 29 8.40 -0.41 -7.71
N ALA A 30 9.01 -0.08 -8.84
CA ALA A 30 8.47 -0.43 -10.16
C ALA A 30 8.39 -1.95 -10.40
N ARG A 31 9.38 -2.73 -9.93
CA ARG A 31 9.35 -4.20 -10.03
C ARG A 31 8.25 -4.78 -9.15
N THR A 32 8.11 -4.27 -7.92
CA THR A 32 7.05 -4.70 -7.00
C THR A 32 5.67 -4.35 -7.57
N TRP A 33 5.51 -3.13 -8.09
CA TRP A 33 4.29 -2.72 -8.77
C TRP A 33 3.92 -3.69 -9.90
N ALA A 34 4.86 -3.99 -10.79
CA ALA A 34 4.65 -4.90 -11.91
C ALA A 34 4.30 -6.32 -11.44
N ALA A 35 4.97 -6.81 -10.39
CA ALA A 35 4.69 -8.11 -9.81
C ALA A 35 3.27 -8.20 -9.22
N LEU A 36 2.84 -7.17 -8.47
CA LEU A 36 1.49 -7.10 -7.91
C LEU A 36 0.42 -6.98 -9.01
N ALA A 37 0.70 -6.22 -10.07
CA ALA A 37 -0.20 -6.09 -11.22
C ALA A 37 -0.37 -7.39 -12.02
N ALA A 38 0.65 -8.22 -12.02
CA ALA A 38 0.65 -9.52 -12.73
C ALA A 38 0.02 -10.66 -11.92
N LEU A 39 -0.41 -10.42 -10.68
CA LEU A 39 -1.05 -11.46 -9.88
C LEU A 39 -2.36 -11.94 -10.54
N PRO A 40 -2.59 -13.27 -10.55
CA PRO A 40 -3.81 -13.82 -11.12
C PRO A 40 -5.03 -13.28 -10.35
N GLN A 41 -6.05 -12.90 -11.11
CA GLN A 41 -7.32 -12.45 -10.52
C GLN A 41 -8.29 -13.63 -10.43
N PRO A 42 -9.18 -13.66 -9.42
CA PRO A 42 -10.23 -14.65 -9.35
C PRO A 42 -11.06 -14.64 -10.64
N THR A 43 -11.45 -15.81 -11.08
CA THR A 43 -12.36 -15.96 -12.23
C THR A 43 -13.81 -15.87 -11.78
N GLY A 44 -14.69 -15.39 -12.66
CA GLY A 44 -16.12 -15.31 -12.41
C GLY A 44 -16.57 -13.95 -11.88
N THR A 45 -17.82 -13.93 -11.46
CA THR A 45 -18.52 -12.73 -10.99
C THR A 45 -19.12 -12.97 -9.60
N PHE A 46 -19.40 -11.90 -8.89
CA PHE A 46 -20.04 -11.96 -7.59
C PHE A 46 -21.48 -12.47 -7.73
N ASP A 47 -21.78 -13.51 -6.93
CA ASP A 47 -23.13 -14.03 -6.73
C ASP A 47 -23.48 -13.87 -5.23
N PRO A 48 -24.66 -13.30 -4.87
CA PRO A 48 -25.14 -13.22 -3.49
C PRO A 48 -25.10 -14.57 -2.73
N ALA A 49 -25.22 -15.69 -3.41
CA ALA A 49 -25.11 -17.01 -2.81
C ALA A 49 -23.72 -17.29 -2.20
N MET A 50 -22.65 -16.62 -2.69
CA MET A 50 -21.29 -16.76 -2.16
C MET A 50 -21.16 -16.32 -0.69
N VAL A 51 -22.09 -15.53 -0.21
CA VAL A 51 -22.07 -14.93 1.14
C VAL A 51 -23.30 -15.31 1.98
N ALA A 52 -24.10 -16.27 1.51
CA ALA A 52 -25.37 -16.66 2.17
C ALA A 52 -25.16 -17.16 3.61
N ASP A 53 -24.08 -17.92 3.82
CA ASP A 53 -23.76 -18.53 5.13
C ASP A 53 -22.92 -17.64 6.06
N LEU A 54 -22.60 -16.41 5.64
CA LEU A 54 -21.85 -15.48 6.48
C LEU A 54 -22.72 -14.89 7.59
N PRO A 55 -22.10 -14.46 8.73
CA PRO A 55 -22.77 -13.64 9.72
C PRO A 55 -23.47 -12.43 9.08
N ASP A 56 -24.64 -12.07 9.58
CA ASP A 56 -25.49 -11.04 8.95
C ASP A 56 -24.76 -9.71 8.68
N PRO A 57 -23.94 -9.13 9.58
CA PRO A 57 -23.19 -7.92 9.29
C PRO A 57 -22.21 -8.09 8.12
N ALA A 58 -21.53 -9.23 8.02
CA ALA A 58 -20.62 -9.52 6.92
C ALA A 58 -21.35 -9.71 5.60
N ARG A 59 -22.48 -10.43 5.62
CA ARG A 59 -23.35 -10.63 4.45
C ARG A 59 -23.86 -9.28 3.92
N ARG A 60 -24.36 -8.39 4.81
CA ARG A 60 -24.82 -7.04 4.44
C ARG A 60 -23.69 -6.21 3.81
N TYR A 61 -22.48 -6.28 4.36
CA TYR A 61 -21.31 -5.60 3.80
C TYR A 61 -21.08 -6.00 2.33
N PHE A 62 -21.03 -7.29 2.01
CA PHE A 62 -20.82 -7.73 0.64
C PHE A 62 -21.94 -7.36 -0.31
N LEU A 63 -23.18 -7.53 0.12
CA LEU A 63 -24.37 -7.17 -0.68
C LEU A 63 -24.45 -5.67 -0.97
N TYR A 64 -23.86 -4.83 -0.10
CA TYR A 64 -23.79 -3.40 -0.29
C TYR A 64 -22.60 -2.98 -1.18
N THR A 65 -21.45 -3.64 -1.03
CA THR A 65 -20.21 -3.21 -1.66
C THR A 65 -19.97 -3.80 -3.05
N ILE A 66 -20.56 -4.97 -3.37
CA ILE A 66 -20.36 -5.65 -4.65
C ILE A 66 -21.72 -5.91 -5.30
N ALA A 67 -21.98 -5.28 -6.44
CA ALA A 67 -23.20 -5.56 -7.19
C ALA A 67 -23.17 -6.99 -7.80
N PRO A 68 -24.29 -7.72 -7.82
CA PRO A 68 -24.37 -9.02 -8.48
C PRO A 68 -23.88 -8.95 -9.94
N GLY A 69 -23.12 -9.95 -10.38
CA GLY A 69 -22.54 -9.99 -11.71
C GLY A 69 -21.25 -9.18 -11.89
N THR A 70 -20.80 -8.45 -10.88
CA THR A 70 -19.51 -7.71 -10.91
C THR A 70 -18.34 -8.71 -10.94
N ALA A 71 -17.39 -8.51 -11.85
CA ALA A 71 -16.19 -9.33 -11.93
C ALA A 71 -15.37 -9.25 -10.62
N LEU A 72 -14.96 -10.40 -10.12
CA LEU A 72 -14.16 -10.47 -8.90
C LEU A 72 -12.76 -9.88 -9.14
N ARG A 73 -12.35 -8.93 -8.29
CA ARG A 73 -11.03 -8.31 -8.35
C ARG A 73 -10.44 -8.21 -6.96
N THR A 74 -9.18 -8.65 -6.84
CA THR A 74 -8.37 -8.56 -5.61
C THR A 74 -7.22 -7.57 -5.75
N THR A 75 -7.09 -6.94 -6.92
CA THR A 75 -6.11 -5.90 -7.21
C THR A 75 -6.80 -4.66 -7.74
N ALA A 76 -6.42 -3.50 -7.22
CA ALA A 76 -6.87 -2.19 -7.66
C ALA A 76 -5.68 -1.25 -7.89
N VAL A 77 -5.79 -0.40 -8.91
CA VAL A 77 -4.91 0.76 -9.11
C VAL A 77 -5.71 2.01 -8.76
N ILE A 78 -5.15 2.83 -7.88
CA ILE A 78 -5.83 3.97 -7.28
C ILE A 78 -4.98 5.22 -7.56
N GLU A 79 -5.59 6.25 -8.13
CA GLU A 79 -5.00 7.57 -8.29
C GLU A 79 -5.64 8.54 -7.30
N MET A 80 -4.82 9.35 -6.65
CA MET A 80 -5.25 10.23 -5.56
C MET A 80 -4.76 11.66 -5.82
N GLY A 81 -5.65 12.62 -5.60
CA GLY A 81 -5.33 14.04 -5.57
C GLY A 81 -5.98 14.69 -4.36
N GLY A 82 -5.29 15.61 -3.70
CA GLY A 82 -5.79 16.26 -2.51
C GLY A 82 -4.69 16.97 -1.73
N GLU A 83 -4.81 16.96 -0.42
CA GLU A 83 -3.82 17.56 0.48
C GLU A 83 -3.37 16.53 1.53
N ILE A 84 -2.08 16.59 1.87
CA ILE A 84 -1.50 15.77 2.94
C ILE A 84 -1.04 16.65 4.09
N GLY A 85 -1.38 16.29 5.32
CA GLY A 85 -0.87 16.94 6.53
C GLY A 85 0.57 16.51 6.82
N MET A 86 1.50 17.46 6.76
CA MET A 86 2.93 17.23 7.00
C MET A 86 3.38 17.69 8.37
N GLY A 87 2.48 18.26 9.17
CA GLY A 87 2.74 18.77 10.51
C GLY A 87 2.24 17.87 11.62
N SER A 88 2.01 18.45 12.79
CA SER A 88 1.40 17.78 13.94
C SER A 88 -0.13 17.74 13.85
N LYS A 89 -0.77 17.01 14.77
CA LYS A 89 -2.23 17.00 14.91
C LYS A 89 -2.82 18.40 15.09
N ASP A 90 -2.14 19.26 15.87
CA ASP A 90 -2.60 20.61 16.22
C ASP A 90 -2.17 21.68 15.20
N ALA A 91 -1.19 21.36 14.34
CA ALA A 91 -0.71 22.20 13.26
C ALA A 91 -0.41 21.33 12.02
N PRO A 92 -1.42 20.89 11.28
CA PRO A 92 -1.29 19.85 10.25
C PRO A 92 -0.47 20.24 9.02
N ALA A 93 -0.24 21.56 8.77
CA ALA A 93 0.57 22.06 7.65
C ALA A 93 0.26 21.35 6.33
N TYR A 94 -0.99 21.43 5.87
CA TYR A 94 -1.47 20.78 4.65
C TYR A 94 -0.69 21.24 3.41
N ARG A 95 -0.38 20.27 2.54
CA ARG A 95 0.31 20.49 1.26
C ARG A 95 -0.44 19.77 0.15
N PRO A 96 -0.60 20.38 -1.03
CA PRO A 96 -1.11 19.68 -2.18
C PRO A 96 -0.30 18.41 -2.46
N MET A 97 -0.99 17.33 -2.78
CA MET A 97 -0.37 16.06 -3.11
C MET A 97 -1.01 15.39 -4.32
N ARG A 98 -0.22 14.57 -4.98
CA ARG A 98 -0.67 13.52 -5.87
C ARG A 98 -0.06 12.20 -5.42
N ALA A 99 -0.84 11.15 -5.49
CA ALA A 99 -0.33 9.82 -5.19
C ALA A 99 -0.97 8.80 -6.13
N ARG A 100 -0.28 7.68 -6.30
CA ARG A 100 -0.83 6.51 -6.96
C ARG A 100 -0.51 5.27 -6.12
N GLN A 101 -1.40 4.32 -6.17
CA GLN A 101 -1.23 3.07 -5.42
C GLN A 101 -1.65 1.89 -6.28
N ILE A 102 -0.88 0.81 -6.21
CA ILE A 102 -1.38 -0.52 -6.49
C ILE A 102 -1.63 -1.22 -5.16
N LEU A 103 -2.82 -1.77 -5.00
CA LEU A 103 -3.21 -2.59 -3.85
C LEU A 103 -3.63 -3.95 -4.37
N ALA A 104 -2.95 -5.01 -3.93
CA ALA A 104 -3.28 -6.41 -4.24
C ALA A 104 -3.48 -7.17 -2.94
N THR A 105 -4.72 -7.29 -2.49
CA THR A 105 -5.09 -7.87 -1.19
C THR A 105 -5.13 -9.41 -1.25
N PRO A 106 -4.46 -10.12 -0.32
CA PRO A 106 -3.62 -9.64 0.79
C PRO A 106 -2.13 -9.55 0.45
N ALA A 107 -1.74 -9.66 -0.82
CA ALA A 107 -0.35 -9.84 -1.28
C ALA A 107 0.55 -8.64 -1.00
N GLY A 108 0.01 -7.41 -1.01
CA GLY A 108 0.79 -6.21 -0.72
C GLY A 108 0.30 -4.97 -1.45
N PHE A 109 1.10 -3.93 -1.37
CA PHE A 109 0.85 -2.66 -2.03
C PHE A 109 2.15 -1.91 -2.34
N VAL A 110 2.07 -0.96 -3.26
CA VAL A 110 3.04 0.12 -3.44
C VAL A 110 2.25 1.41 -3.56
N TRP A 111 2.52 2.37 -2.69
CA TRP A 111 1.99 3.72 -2.71
C TRP A 111 3.11 4.71 -2.99
N GLU A 112 2.96 5.54 -4.01
CA GLU A 112 3.92 6.55 -4.42
C GLU A 112 3.32 7.93 -4.22
N LEU A 113 4.02 8.81 -3.49
CA LEU A 113 3.61 10.17 -3.15
C LEU A 113 4.49 11.20 -3.83
N ASP A 114 3.84 12.23 -4.36
CA ASP A 114 4.44 13.52 -4.72
C ASP A 114 3.68 14.65 -3.99
N ALA A 115 4.36 15.33 -3.09
CA ALA A 115 3.88 16.52 -2.39
C ALA A 115 4.88 17.68 -2.58
N GLY A 116 5.35 17.88 -3.82
CA GLY A 116 6.30 18.91 -4.22
C GLY A 116 7.73 18.62 -3.75
N LEU A 117 8.19 19.28 -2.69
CA LEU A 117 9.54 19.02 -2.17
C LEU A 117 9.69 17.67 -1.48
N ILE A 118 8.62 17.09 -1.01
CA ILE A 118 8.62 15.76 -0.38
C ILE A 118 7.98 14.77 -1.33
N GLY A 119 8.69 13.69 -1.58
CA GLY A 119 8.17 12.58 -2.38
C GLY A 119 8.83 11.27 -1.97
N GLY A 120 8.16 10.16 -2.28
CA GLY A 120 8.66 8.85 -1.91
C GLY A 120 7.65 7.74 -2.09
N SER A 121 7.90 6.63 -1.43
CA SER A 121 7.06 5.44 -1.50
C SER A 121 6.89 4.77 -0.14
N ASP A 122 5.74 4.13 0.00
CA ASP A 122 5.40 3.20 1.05
C ASP A 122 4.94 1.89 0.41
N GLY A 123 5.32 0.76 0.98
CA GLY A 123 4.99 -0.51 0.34
C GLY A 123 5.22 -1.72 1.21
N MET A 124 4.61 -2.81 0.77
CA MET A 124 4.71 -4.12 1.41
C MET A 124 4.54 -5.24 0.38
N THR A 125 5.30 -6.31 0.59
CA THR A 125 5.11 -7.64 0.00
C THR A 125 5.26 -8.68 1.10
N ALA A 126 5.03 -9.96 0.83
CA ALA A 126 5.28 -11.01 1.81
C ALA A 126 6.74 -11.01 2.33
N ALA A 127 7.70 -10.59 1.51
CA ALA A 127 9.13 -10.61 1.85
C ALA A 127 9.62 -9.35 2.57
N ASN A 128 8.96 -8.19 2.41
CA ASN A 128 9.50 -6.92 2.91
C ASN A 128 8.43 -5.84 3.02
N SER A 129 8.71 -4.84 3.87
CA SER A 129 7.92 -3.61 3.96
C SER A 129 8.85 -2.41 4.10
N TRP A 130 8.44 -1.24 3.56
CA TRP A 130 9.25 -0.02 3.59
C TRP A 130 8.39 1.24 3.57
N THR A 131 8.94 2.31 4.16
CA THR A 131 8.52 3.70 4.01
C THR A 131 9.76 4.53 3.70
N ARG A 132 9.79 5.24 2.58
CA ARG A 132 10.96 5.94 2.05
C ARG A 132 10.56 7.29 1.49
N PHE A 133 10.89 8.38 2.20
CA PHE A 133 10.64 9.73 1.71
C PHE A 133 11.92 10.54 1.59
N ARG A 134 11.93 11.45 0.62
CA ARG A 134 13.07 12.30 0.29
C ARG A 134 12.64 13.75 0.14
N LEU A 135 13.51 14.67 0.57
CA LEU A 135 13.44 16.08 0.29
C LEU A 135 14.16 16.38 -1.03
N GLY A 136 13.55 17.20 -1.89
CA GLY A 136 14.09 17.54 -3.21
C GLY A 136 14.36 16.31 -4.10
N GLY A 137 13.73 15.19 -3.76
CA GLY A 137 13.91 13.93 -4.46
C GLY A 137 15.25 13.22 -4.22
N LEU A 138 16.19 13.78 -3.46
CA LEU A 138 17.52 13.20 -3.23
C LEU A 138 17.81 12.90 -1.76
N LEU A 139 17.60 13.87 -0.86
CA LEU A 139 17.99 13.74 0.53
C LEU A 139 16.97 12.87 1.29
N PRO A 140 17.34 11.69 1.81
CA PRO A 140 16.42 10.85 2.57
C PRO A 140 16.06 11.53 3.89
N VAL A 141 14.76 11.70 4.16
CA VAL A 141 14.21 12.28 5.40
C VAL A 141 13.45 11.23 6.23
N VAL A 142 12.91 10.20 5.56
CA VAL A 142 12.34 9.01 6.20
C VAL A 142 12.87 7.78 5.48
N ARG A 143 13.35 6.81 6.25
CA ARG A 143 13.70 5.49 5.76
C ARG A 143 13.55 4.48 6.87
N VAL A 144 12.43 3.78 6.87
CA VAL A 144 12.07 2.75 7.84
C VAL A 144 11.52 1.52 7.12
N GLY A 145 11.48 0.39 7.80
CA GLY A 145 10.96 -0.85 7.26
C GLY A 145 11.81 -2.06 7.64
N SER A 146 11.55 -3.18 6.99
CA SER A 146 12.30 -4.43 7.13
C SER A 146 12.36 -4.97 8.56
N ASN A 147 11.33 -4.69 9.38
CA ASN A 147 11.16 -5.24 10.73
C ASN A 147 9.72 -5.68 10.97
N ALA A 148 9.51 -6.52 11.97
CA ALA A 148 8.22 -7.15 12.25
C ALA A 148 7.10 -6.14 12.55
N ASP A 149 7.41 -5.04 13.25
CA ASP A 149 6.41 -4.05 13.62
C ASP A 149 5.94 -3.24 12.42
N HIS A 150 6.88 -2.83 11.57
CA HIS A 150 6.57 -2.14 10.32
C HIS A 150 5.78 -3.06 9.38
N PHE A 151 6.18 -4.33 9.26
CA PHE A 151 5.46 -5.32 8.45
C PHE A 151 4.03 -5.51 8.95
N ARG A 152 3.83 -5.69 10.27
CA ARG A 152 2.50 -5.83 10.87
C ARG A 152 1.61 -4.62 10.60
N SER A 153 2.17 -3.40 10.74
CA SER A 153 1.46 -2.16 10.43
C SER A 153 1.08 -2.06 8.95
N ALA A 154 2.02 -2.36 8.06
CA ALA A 154 1.80 -2.35 6.61
C ALA A 154 0.78 -3.41 6.17
N PHE A 155 0.82 -4.61 6.75
CA PHE A 155 -0.18 -5.66 6.50
C PHE A 155 -1.57 -5.22 6.99
N GLY A 156 -1.66 -4.63 8.19
CA GLY A 156 -2.90 -4.04 8.70
C GLY A 156 -3.50 -3.01 7.76
N ARG A 157 -2.65 -2.18 7.13
CA ARG A 157 -3.06 -1.23 6.09
C ARG A 157 -3.62 -1.94 4.85
N VAL A 158 -2.94 -2.98 4.33
CA VAL A 158 -3.44 -3.77 3.19
C VAL A 158 -4.83 -4.33 3.46
N VAL A 159 -5.03 -4.91 4.65
CA VAL A 159 -6.32 -5.48 5.03
C VAL A 159 -7.38 -4.39 5.16
N ALA A 160 -7.08 -3.30 5.87
CA ALA A 160 -8.03 -2.21 6.08
C ALA A 160 -8.44 -1.53 4.76
N GLU A 161 -7.48 -1.15 3.92
CA GLU A 161 -7.76 -0.54 2.61
C GLU A 161 -8.44 -1.51 1.64
N GLY A 162 -8.09 -2.80 1.71
CA GLY A 162 -8.71 -3.84 0.91
C GLY A 162 -10.22 -3.94 1.09
N THR A 163 -10.74 -3.64 2.29
CA THR A 163 -12.20 -3.63 2.53
C THR A 163 -12.93 -2.57 1.70
N PHE A 164 -12.25 -1.53 1.25
CA PHE A 164 -12.85 -0.49 0.40
C PHE A 164 -12.58 -0.73 -1.09
N TRP A 165 -11.35 -1.09 -1.44
CA TRP A 165 -10.90 -1.08 -2.82
C TRP A 165 -10.98 -2.45 -3.51
N THR A 166 -10.88 -3.53 -2.72
CA THR A 166 -10.85 -4.91 -3.23
C THR A 166 -11.70 -5.85 -2.37
N PRO A 167 -12.99 -5.54 -2.13
CA PRO A 167 -13.84 -6.32 -1.21
C PRO A 167 -13.94 -7.80 -1.59
N ALA A 168 -13.81 -8.14 -2.87
CA ALA A 168 -13.80 -9.53 -3.33
C ALA A 168 -12.65 -10.38 -2.74
N ALA A 169 -11.57 -9.74 -2.25
CA ALA A 169 -10.48 -10.43 -1.58
C ALA A 169 -10.87 -11.03 -0.22
N PHE A 170 -12.01 -10.64 0.33
CA PHE A 170 -12.50 -11.11 1.64
C PHE A 170 -13.69 -12.07 1.54
N LEU A 171 -14.05 -12.48 0.34
CA LEU A 171 -15.05 -13.54 0.15
C LEU A 171 -14.58 -14.82 0.84
N PRO A 172 -15.53 -15.67 1.32
CA PRO A 172 -15.18 -16.93 1.96
C PRO A 172 -14.23 -17.77 1.12
N GLY A 173 -13.16 -18.23 1.74
CA GLY A 173 -12.14 -19.03 1.06
C GLY A 173 -10.95 -19.33 1.95
N PRO A 174 -9.92 -19.99 1.43
CA PRO A 174 -8.72 -20.30 2.20
C PRO A 174 -8.08 -19.05 2.81
N GLY A 175 -7.84 -19.07 4.12
CA GLY A 175 -7.21 -17.97 4.86
C GLY A 175 -8.14 -16.80 5.20
N ILE A 176 -9.44 -16.86 4.89
CA ILE A 176 -10.44 -15.85 5.26
C ILE A 176 -11.49 -16.48 6.16
N ALA A 177 -11.63 -15.98 7.37
CA ALA A 177 -12.66 -16.42 8.33
C ALA A 177 -13.47 -15.23 8.83
N TRP A 178 -14.81 -15.40 8.90
CA TRP A 178 -15.73 -14.40 9.41
C TRP A 178 -16.43 -14.90 10.66
N GLU A 179 -16.53 -14.05 11.67
CA GLU A 179 -17.21 -14.33 12.95
C GLU A 179 -18.21 -13.22 13.26
N ALA A 180 -19.39 -13.60 13.77
CA ALA A 180 -20.29 -12.64 14.37
C ALA A 180 -19.72 -12.12 15.69
N VAL A 181 -19.76 -10.80 15.90
CA VAL A 181 -19.44 -10.18 17.19
C VAL A 181 -20.74 -9.73 17.88
N ASP A 182 -21.59 -9.03 17.14
CA ASP A 182 -22.94 -8.60 17.56
C ASP A 182 -23.83 -8.40 16.33
N ALA A 183 -25.00 -7.79 16.50
CA ALA A 183 -25.97 -7.59 15.42
C ALA A 183 -25.46 -6.72 14.27
N ASP A 184 -24.48 -5.84 14.51
CA ASP A 184 -23.95 -4.87 13.54
C ASP A 184 -22.45 -5.02 13.27
N THR A 185 -21.80 -5.94 13.97
CA THR A 185 -20.35 -6.11 13.92
C THR A 185 -19.99 -7.55 13.55
N ALA A 186 -19.10 -7.69 12.56
CA ALA A 186 -18.44 -8.96 12.26
C ALA A 186 -16.93 -8.76 12.27
N ARG A 187 -16.20 -9.80 12.65
CA ARG A 187 -14.73 -9.84 12.58
C ARG A 187 -14.31 -10.65 11.37
N VAL A 188 -13.37 -10.12 10.61
CA VAL A 188 -12.66 -10.88 9.58
C VAL A 188 -11.25 -11.20 10.07
N THR A 189 -10.85 -12.45 9.94
CA THR A 189 -9.46 -12.90 10.11
C THR A 189 -8.89 -13.19 8.75
N VAL A 190 -7.75 -12.58 8.44
CA VAL A 190 -7.02 -12.77 7.19
C VAL A 190 -5.67 -13.38 7.53
N ALA A 191 -5.41 -14.60 7.04
CA ALA A 191 -4.12 -15.23 7.23
C ALA A 191 -3.06 -14.46 6.42
N ALA A 192 -1.97 -14.08 7.08
CA ALA A 192 -0.80 -13.58 6.37
C ALA A 192 -0.29 -14.68 5.43
N MET A 193 0.12 -14.29 4.21
CA MET A 193 0.71 -15.25 3.28
C MET A 193 1.99 -15.82 3.90
N ALA A 194 2.08 -17.15 3.98
CA ALA A 194 3.31 -17.80 4.36
C ALA A 194 4.40 -17.46 3.33
N SER A 195 5.53 -16.99 3.81
CA SER A 195 6.74 -16.73 3.01
C SER A 195 7.39 -18.03 2.56
#